data_33089e216ce8ecf67b8f0f965c7efad0
#
_entry.id   33089e216ce8ecf67b8f0f965c7efad0
#
_cell.length_a   1.000
_cell.length_b   1.000
_cell.length_c   1.000
_cell.angle_alpha   90.00
_cell.angle_beta   90.00
_cell.angle_gamma   90.00
#
_symmetry.space_group_name_H-M   'P 1'
#
loop_
_entity.id
_entity.type
_entity.pdbx_description
1 polymer ?
#
loop_
_entity_poly.entity_id
_entity_poly.type
_entity_poly.pdbx_seq_one_letter_code
_entity_poly.pdbx_strand_id
1 'polypeptide(L)'
;MYRKLAITALLLGGAAAVGFLILHKGTKTHAEVAKKEILSVTVTSPHTQTIIDHTGVAGTLVPREETTVMAELTNVRILDVSAEVGDHVKKGDPLAVLDSEGLRLQLAQMEADYAKARDEATRTLSIKDTGAVSESLIMEKRSALATMKAKVEEAKLAIRRATVHAPTGGVVFERRALVGGIANATDPLFRIARDGEIEGELRVPEGQANRVKPASNVHLTVPGVQGSLLGSVRLVSPRIDASDRAAAVRVTIPSAQGLMVGGFVHGDIELNPVTALAVPATAIQRDGEGAFVWEVDASNHVVRHAVTPLLQRDGMALVEGVAPDLRVVQRAGTLIRAGDFVKTVEAR
;
A
#
# COMPACT_ATOMS: atom_id res chain seq x y z
N MET A 1 9.63 44.73 89.72
CA MET A 1 8.46 44.20 89.18
C MET A 1 8.64 42.73 88.77
N TYR A 2 9.34 41.96 89.65
CA TYR A 2 9.69 40.55 89.44
C TYR A 2 9.74 39.77 90.73
N ARG A 3 8.59 39.70 91.46
CA ARG A 3 8.55 38.93 92.72
C ARG A 3 7.24 38.28 93.09
N LYS A 4 6.40 38.06 92.11
CA LYS A 4 5.07 37.37 92.30
C LYS A 4 4.80 36.18 91.40
N LEU A 5 5.81 35.61 90.75
CA LEU A 5 5.62 34.49 89.79
C LEU A 5 6.28 33.17 90.23
N ALA A 6 6.77 33.07 91.45
CA ALA A 6 7.53 31.92 91.96
C ALA A 6 6.75 30.99 92.97
N ILE A 7 5.49 31.27 93.26
CA ILE A 7 4.78 30.48 94.31
C ILE A 7 3.65 29.62 93.71
N THR A 8 3.24 29.78 92.45
CA THR A 8 2.19 29.00 91.79
C THR A 8 2.70 27.76 91.05
N ALA A 9 4.01 27.52 90.93
CA ALA A 9 4.60 26.37 90.23
C ALA A 9 4.83 25.13 91.10
N LEU A 10 4.62 25.20 92.42
CA LEU A 10 4.97 24.10 93.33
C LEU A 10 3.78 23.24 93.80
N LEU A 11 2.51 23.59 93.44
CA LEU A 11 1.32 22.84 93.84
C LEU A 11 0.65 22.04 92.71
N LEU A 12 1.17 22.16 91.47
CA LEU A 12 0.70 21.41 90.30
C LEU A 12 1.57 20.20 89.94
N GLY A 13 2.70 20.01 90.57
CA GLY A 13 3.64 18.87 90.35
C GLY A 13 3.29 17.59 91.11
N GLY A 14 2.42 17.67 92.17
CA GLY A 14 2.10 16.52 93.01
C GLY A 14 0.95 15.66 92.53
N ALA A 15 0.09 16.14 91.69
CA ALA A 15 -1.10 15.41 91.18
C ALA A 15 -0.86 14.59 89.92
N ALA A 16 0.22 14.85 89.20
CA ALA A 16 0.54 14.13 87.96
C ALA A 16 1.34 12.83 88.16
N ALA A 17 1.99 12.63 89.29
CA ALA A 17 2.80 11.44 89.57
C ALA A 17 2.01 10.25 90.09
N VAL A 18 0.83 10.49 90.66
CA VAL A 18 -0.03 9.36 91.17
C VAL A 18 -1.00 8.84 90.12
N GLY A 19 -1.34 9.65 89.09
CA GLY A 19 -2.15 9.24 87.93
C GLY A 19 -1.41 8.34 86.96
N PHE A 20 -0.06 8.39 86.92
CA PHE A 20 0.74 7.62 85.96
C PHE A 20 1.02 6.15 86.38
N LEU A 21 0.80 5.80 87.63
CA LEU A 21 1.08 4.45 88.10
C LEU A 21 -0.13 3.51 88.09
N ILE A 22 -1.36 3.98 87.76
CA ILE A 22 -2.57 3.15 87.74
C ILE A 22 -3.03 2.79 86.32
N LEU A 23 -2.46 3.37 85.28
CA LEU A 23 -2.83 3.11 83.89
C LEU A 23 -1.89 2.14 83.11
N HIS A 24 -0.97 1.47 83.80
CA HIS A 24 -0.12 0.45 83.18
C HIS A 24 -0.51 -0.98 83.54
N LYS A 25 -1.82 -1.29 83.66
CA LYS A 25 -2.30 -2.65 83.63
C LYS A 25 -2.88 -2.99 82.31
N GLY A 26 -1.99 -3.53 81.44
CA GLY A 26 -2.24 -4.62 80.49
C GLY A 26 -3.45 -4.52 79.59
N THR A 27 -3.35 -3.69 78.53
CA THR A 27 -4.01 -4.06 77.25
C THR A 27 -3.06 -5.01 76.50
N LYS A 28 -3.28 -6.32 76.68
CA LYS A 28 -2.82 -7.29 75.67
C LYS A 28 -3.56 -6.95 74.38
N THR A 29 -2.91 -6.17 73.54
CA THR A 29 -3.34 -6.01 72.15
C THR A 29 -3.23 -7.39 71.52
N HIS A 30 -4.36 -8.10 71.41
CA HIS A 30 -4.48 -9.14 70.44
C HIS A 30 -4.20 -8.46 69.09
N ALA A 31 -3.05 -8.69 68.54
CA ALA A 31 -2.81 -8.49 67.11
C ALA A 31 -3.80 -9.44 66.43
N GLU A 32 -4.96 -8.94 66.04
CA GLU A 32 -5.86 -9.59 65.13
C GLU A 32 -5.04 -9.80 63.86
N VAL A 33 -4.55 -11.02 63.70
CA VAL A 33 -3.95 -11.49 62.46
C VAL A 33 -5.05 -11.29 61.43
N ALA A 34 -4.98 -10.21 60.67
CA ALA A 34 -5.86 -9.95 59.53
C ALA A 34 -5.85 -11.22 58.68
N LYS A 35 -6.95 -11.93 58.70
CA LYS A 35 -7.16 -13.15 57.93
C LYS A 35 -7.00 -12.72 56.48
N LYS A 36 -5.82 -12.97 55.89
CA LYS A 36 -5.51 -12.61 54.51
C LYS A 36 -6.58 -13.30 53.66
N GLU A 37 -7.53 -12.53 53.16
CA GLU A 37 -8.55 -13.08 52.26
C GLU A 37 -7.84 -13.73 51.08
N ILE A 38 -8.04 -15.04 50.93
CA ILE A 38 -7.47 -15.79 49.83
C ILE A 38 -8.25 -15.40 48.59
N LEU A 39 -7.62 -14.65 47.72
CA LEU A 39 -8.17 -14.25 46.44
C LEU A 39 -8.40 -15.48 45.57
N SER A 40 -9.61 -15.61 45.02
CA SER A 40 -9.92 -16.61 44.01
C SER A 40 -9.66 -16.05 42.63
N VAL A 41 -8.84 -16.75 41.86
CA VAL A 41 -8.45 -16.35 40.49
C VAL A 41 -8.85 -17.43 39.48
N THR A 42 -9.38 -17.03 38.36
CA THR A 42 -9.63 -17.95 37.24
C THR A 42 -8.34 -18.11 36.45
N VAL A 43 -7.94 -19.35 36.24
CA VAL A 43 -6.74 -19.69 35.46
C VAL A 43 -7.11 -20.36 34.15
N THR A 44 -6.27 -20.18 33.15
CA THR A 44 -6.35 -20.82 31.84
C THR A 44 -4.95 -21.23 31.39
N SER A 45 -4.85 -22.29 30.59
CA SER A 45 -3.60 -22.70 29.99
C SER A 45 -3.46 -22.09 28.58
N PRO A 46 -2.28 -21.60 28.23
CA PRO A 46 -2.01 -21.17 26.86
C PRO A 46 -2.24 -22.31 25.87
N HIS A 47 -2.85 -22.01 24.73
CA HIS A 47 -3.07 -22.99 23.67
C HIS A 47 -2.60 -22.42 22.33
N THR A 48 -2.17 -23.29 21.43
CA THR A 48 -1.75 -22.86 20.09
C THR A 48 -2.94 -22.36 19.29
N GLN A 49 -2.85 -21.15 18.81
CA GLN A 49 -3.86 -20.52 17.95
C GLN A 49 -3.21 -19.83 16.75
N THR A 50 -3.89 -19.89 15.61
CA THR A 50 -3.52 -19.14 14.42
C THR A 50 -4.50 -17.97 14.27
N ILE A 51 -3.97 -16.76 14.18
CA ILE A 51 -4.76 -15.55 13.93
C ILE A 51 -4.34 -14.94 12.61
N ILE A 52 -5.33 -14.63 11.75
CA ILE A 52 -5.16 -13.84 10.53
C ILE A 52 -5.43 -12.39 10.92
N ASP A 53 -4.43 -11.56 10.78
CA ASP A 53 -4.53 -10.13 11.00
C ASP A 53 -4.94 -9.44 9.69
N HIS A 54 -5.50 -8.25 9.80
CA HIS A 54 -5.94 -7.47 8.65
C HIS A 54 -5.39 -6.05 8.76
N THR A 55 -5.19 -5.43 7.60
CA THR A 55 -4.85 -4.01 7.55
C THR A 55 -5.77 -3.26 6.61
N GLY A 56 -6.50 -2.30 7.18
CA GLY A 56 -7.34 -1.38 6.42
C GLY A 56 -6.49 -0.25 5.84
N VAL A 57 -6.48 -0.10 4.53
CA VAL A 57 -5.69 0.89 3.80
C VAL A 57 -6.50 1.55 2.70
N ALA A 58 -6.15 2.78 2.39
CA ALA A 58 -6.76 3.54 1.31
C ALA A 58 -5.91 3.47 0.04
N GLY A 59 -6.52 3.74 -1.09
CA GLY A 59 -5.85 3.78 -2.36
C GLY A 59 -6.68 4.39 -3.48
N THR A 60 -6.23 4.18 -4.70
CA THR A 60 -6.85 4.72 -5.91
C THR A 60 -7.00 3.61 -6.96
N LEU A 61 -8.07 3.66 -7.71
CA LEU A 61 -8.27 2.80 -8.86
C LEU A 61 -7.40 3.27 -10.02
N VAL A 62 -6.60 2.38 -10.57
CA VAL A 62 -5.65 2.69 -11.65
C VAL A 62 -5.77 1.65 -12.76
N PRO A 63 -5.39 1.97 -14.00
CA PRO A 63 -5.26 0.95 -15.03
C PRO A 63 -4.23 -0.10 -14.60
N ARG A 64 -4.48 -1.36 -14.89
CA ARG A 64 -3.47 -2.41 -14.72
C ARG A 64 -2.25 -2.13 -15.58
N GLU A 65 -2.48 -1.85 -16.84
CA GLU A 65 -1.48 -1.38 -17.79
C GLU A 65 -2.00 -0.12 -18.49
N GLU A 66 -1.19 0.93 -18.47
CA GLU A 66 -1.47 2.19 -19.14
C GLU A 66 -0.64 2.29 -20.41
N THR A 67 -1.30 2.69 -21.49
CA THR A 67 -0.63 3.06 -22.73
C THR A 67 -0.81 4.54 -22.99
N THR A 68 0.30 5.26 -22.99
CA THR A 68 0.33 6.69 -23.34
C THR A 68 0.53 6.83 -24.83
N VAL A 69 -0.37 7.56 -25.48
CA VAL A 69 -0.32 7.85 -26.94
C VAL A 69 0.13 9.28 -27.15
N MET A 70 1.24 9.45 -27.83
CA MET A 70 1.82 10.74 -28.19
C MET A 70 1.80 10.93 -29.71
N ALA A 71 1.91 12.18 -30.18
CA ALA A 71 2.16 12.45 -31.59
C ALA A 71 3.59 12.05 -31.98
N GLU A 72 3.74 11.41 -33.15
CA GLU A 72 5.06 11.17 -33.72
C GLU A 72 5.61 12.41 -34.49
N LEU A 73 4.72 13.37 -34.77
CA LEU A 73 5.06 14.66 -35.41
C LEU A 73 5.00 15.77 -34.36
N THR A 74 5.89 16.73 -34.47
CA THR A 74 6.01 17.87 -33.55
C THR A 74 5.59 19.16 -34.21
N ASN A 75 4.91 20.03 -33.44
CA ASN A 75 4.46 21.34 -33.90
C ASN A 75 3.49 21.28 -35.10
N VAL A 76 2.58 20.30 -35.06
CA VAL A 76 1.57 20.07 -36.09
C VAL A 76 0.18 20.28 -35.53
N ARG A 77 -0.71 20.96 -36.27
CA ARG A 77 -2.09 21.20 -35.87
C ARG A 77 -2.92 19.92 -35.88
N ILE A 78 -3.77 19.74 -34.89
CA ILE A 78 -4.76 18.68 -34.82
C ILE A 78 -5.99 19.13 -35.63
N LEU A 79 -6.32 18.43 -36.70
CA LEU A 79 -7.48 18.72 -37.56
C LEU A 79 -8.76 18.04 -37.07
N ASP A 80 -8.63 16.82 -36.59
CA ASP A 80 -9.76 16.01 -36.15
C ASP A 80 -9.35 15.13 -34.96
N VAL A 81 -10.33 14.82 -34.09
CA VAL A 81 -10.21 13.92 -32.95
C VAL A 81 -11.35 12.92 -33.04
N SER A 82 -11.01 11.66 -33.31
CA SER A 82 -11.98 10.59 -33.61
C SER A 82 -12.33 9.75 -32.38
N ALA A 83 -11.63 9.90 -31.25
CA ALA A 83 -11.88 9.12 -30.02
C ALA A 83 -12.14 10.04 -28.82
N GLU A 84 -13.13 9.67 -28.01
CA GLU A 84 -13.53 10.34 -26.78
C GLU A 84 -13.18 9.54 -25.53
N VAL A 85 -13.23 10.20 -24.36
CA VAL A 85 -13.06 9.52 -23.06
C VAL A 85 -14.23 8.55 -22.84
N GLY A 86 -13.91 7.30 -22.52
CA GLY A 86 -14.87 6.20 -22.36
C GLY A 86 -14.96 5.28 -23.59
N ASP A 87 -14.41 5.67 -24.73
CA ASP A 87 -14.44 4.85 -25.92
C ASP A 87 -13.59 3.60 -25.81
N HIS A 88 -14.10 2.50 -26.34
CA HIS A 88 -13.37 1.27 -26.53
C HIS A 88 -12.70 1.27 -27.87
N VAL A 89 -11.38 1.26 -27.89
CA VAL A 89 -10.56 1.28 -29.11
C VAL A 89 -9.81 -0.04 -29.28
N LYS A 90 -9.59 -0.42 -30.54
CA LYS A 90 -8.75 -1.57 -30.92
C LYS A 90 -7.38 -1.06 -31.37
N LYS A 91 -6.39 -1.95 -31.31
CA LYS A 91 -5.08 -1.66 -31.89
C LYS A 91 -5.22 -1.27 -33.37
N GLY A 92 -4.67 -0.11 -33.73
CA GLY A 92 -4.71 0.44 -35.10
C GLY A 92 -5.89 1.37 -35.39
N ASP A 93 -6.85 1.52 -34.47
CA ASP A 93 -7.94 2.48 -34.65
C ASP A 93 -7.40 3.93 -34.69
N PRO A 94 -7.92 4.80 -35.56
CA PRO A 94 -7.52 6.20 -35.63
C PRO A 94 -8.08 6.95 -34.40
N LEU A 95 -7.22 7.71 -33.73
CA LEU A 95 -7.57 8.51 -32.55
C LEU A 95 -7.61 10.02 -32.88
N ALA A 96 -6.71 10.48 -33.71
CA ALA A 96 -6.65 11.88 -34.15
C ALA A 96 -5.96 12.00 -35.53
N VAL A 97 -6.31 13.06 -36.23
CA VAL A 97 -5.71 13.40 -37.53
C VAL A 97 -4.99 14.73 -37.39
N LEU A 98 -3.71 14.72 -37.75
CA LEU A 98 -2.85 15.90 -37.78
C LEU A 98 -2.80 16.50 -39.19
N ASP A 99 -2.51 17.77 -39.29
CA ASP A 99 -2.32 18.46 -40.57
C ASP A 99 -1.13 17.85 -41.33
N SER A 100 -1.41 17.35 -42.51
CA SER A 100 -0.42 16.73 -43.38
C SER A 100 -0.28 17.43 -44.74
N GLU A 101 -0.87 18.64 -44.91
CA GLU A 101 -0.86 19.33 -46.19
C GLU A 101 0.57 19.62 -46.65
N GLY A 102 1.42 20.20 -45.79
CA GLY A 102 2.83 20.43 -46.06
C GLY A 102 3.60 19.15 -46.43
N LEU A 103 3.30 18.04 -45.72
CA LEU A 103 3.93 16.74 -46.01
C LEU A 103 3.50 16.17 -47.37
N ARG A 104 2.24 16.38 -47.78
CA ARG A 104 1.73 15.96 -49.11
C ARG A 104 2.38 16.76 -50.22
N LEU A 105 2.58 18.07 -50.06
CA LEU A 105 3.30 18.90 -51.03
C LEU A 105 4.75 18.44 -51.13
N GLN A 106 5.40 18.13 -50.02
CA GLN A 106 6.76 17.60 -50.01
C GLN A 106 6.85 16.23 -50.72
N LEU A 107 5.88 15.33 -50.48
CA LEU A 107 5.81 14.05 -51.17
C LEU A 107 5.70 14.25 -52.69
N ALA A 108 4.80 15.14 -53.14
CA ALA A 108 4.63 15.42 -54.58
C ALA A 108 5.95 15.89 -55.23
N GLN A 109 6.73 16.74 -54.55
CA GLN A 109 8.05 17.15 -55.00
C GLN A 109 9.03 15.96 -55.11
N MET A 110 9.08 15.09 -54.05
CA MET A 110 9.97 13.91 -54.05
C MET A 110 9.57 12.90 -55.14
N GLU A 111 8.26 12.72 -55.39
CA GLU A 111 7.77 11.87 -56.48
C GLU A 111 8.16 12.38 -57.87
N ALA A 112 8.14 13.70 -58.08
CA ALA A 112 8.61 14.31 -59.34
C ALA A 112 10.14 14.08 -59.55
N ASP A 113 10.94 14.27 -58.48
CA ASP A 113 12.38 14.05 -58.53
C ASP A 113 12.71 12.55 -58.77
N TYR A 114 11.94 11.65 -58.13
CA TYR A 114 12.05 10.20 -58.36
C TYR A 114 11.69 9.84 -59.81
N ALA A 115 10.62 10.38 -60.37
CA ALA A 115 10.23 10.15 -61.76
C ALA A 115 11.35 10.58 -62.73
N LYS A 116 11.95 11.77 -62.52
CA LYS A 116 13.10 12.25 -63.30
C LYS A 116 14.29 11.28 -63.22
N ALA A 117 14.69 10.89 -62.00
CA ALA A 117 15.81 9.96 -61.79
C ALA A 117 15.54 8.58 -62.44
N ARG A 118 14.29 8.11 -62.41
CA ARG A 118 13.88 6.85 -63.02
C ARG A 118 14.02 6.93 -64.57
N ASP A 119 13.54 8.01 -65.17
CA ASP A 119 13.61 8.21 -66.61
C ASP A 119 15.05 8.37 -67.11
N GLU A 120 15.92 9.03 -66.34
CA GLU A 120 17.35 9.11 -66.61
C GLU A 120 18.05 7.76 -66.56
N ALA A 121 17.78 6.99 -65.49
CA ALA A 121 18.31 5.62 -65.31
C ALA A 121 17.84 4.68 -66.44
N THR A 122 16.56 4.76 -66.82
CA THR A 122 15.97 3.94 -67.89
C THR A 122 16.59 4.27 -69.23
N ARG A 123 16.78 5.57 -69.59
CA ARG A 123 17.46 5.99 -70.80
C ARG A 123 18.91 5.54 -70.82
N THR A 124 19.63 5.68 -69.71
CA THR A 124 21.01 5.23 -69.61
C THR A 124 21.16 3.72 -69.81
N LEU A 125 20.24 2.96 -69.28
CA LEU A 125 20.19 1.49 -69.41
C LEU A 125 19.83 1.06 -70.83
N SER A 126 18.93 1.77 -71.56
CA SER A 126 18.52 1.37 -72.90
C SER A 126 19.65 1.52 -73.97
N ILE A 127 20.67 2.31 -73.67
CA ILE A 127 21.84 2.49 -74.56
C ILE A 127 23.10 1.74 -74.06
N LYS A 128 22.97 0.89 -73.04
CA LYS A 128 24.07 0.11 -72.48
C LYS A 128 24.74 -0.79 -73.49
N ASP A 129 23.96 -1.46 -74.32
CA ASP A 129 24.47 -2.45 -75.31
C ASP A 129 25.12 -1.78 -76.56
N THR A 130 24.96 -0.48 -76.70
CA THR A 130 25.63 0.28 -77.82
C THR A 130 27.08 0.63 -77.49
N GLY A 131 27.57 0.42 -76.28
CA GLY A 131 28.88 0.83 -75.81
C GLY A 131 29.01 2.32 -75.55
N ALA A 132 27.94 3.10 -75.64
CA ALA A 132 27.94 4.56 -75.55
C ALA A 132 28.03 5.10 -74.13
N VAL A 133 27.85 4.21 -73.08
CA VAL A 133 27.88 4.59 -71.70
C VAL A 133 28.81 3.71 -70.88
N SER A 134 29.51 4.32 -69.90
CA SER A 134 30.39 3.56 -68.97
C SER A 134 29.56 2.84 -67.91
N GLU A 135 30.10 1.74 -67.41
CA GLU A 135 29.46 1.01 -66.26
C GLU A 135 29.38 1.89 -65.04
N SER A 136 30.34 2.77 -64.79
CA SER A 136 30.33 3.77 -63.72
C SER A 136 29.12 4.68 -63.81
N LEU A 137 28.78 5.22 -65.06
CA LEU A 137 27.58 6.04 -65.18
C LEU A 137 26.28 5.31 -64.97
N ILE A 138 26.24 4.03 -65.37
CA ILE A 138 25.07 3.19 -65.08
C ILE A 138 24.89 2.98 -63.58
N MET A 139 25.98 2.71 -62.82
CA MET A 139 25.94 2.56 -61.37
C MET A 139 25.57 3.89 -60.67
N GLU A 140 26.08 5.01 -61.13
CA GLU A 140 25.70 6.34 -60.63
C GLU A 140 24.20 6.60 -60.79
N LYS A 141 23.61 6.37 -61.96
CA LYS A 141 22.18 6.60 -62.20
C LYS A 141 21.31 5.63 -61.41
N ARG A 142 21.71 4.37 -61.21
CA ARG A 142 21.04 3.41 -60.36
C ARG A 142 21.08 3.84 -58.87
N SER A 143 22.23 4.32 -58.41
CA SER A 143 22.36 4.80 -57.03
C SER A 143 21.48 6.03 -56.78
N ALA A 144 21.48 7.01 -57.75
CA ALA A 144 20.62 8.18 -57.69
C ALA A 144 19.13 7.80 -57.64
N LEU A 145 18.68 6.84 -58.45
CA LEU A 145 17.31 6.34 -58.45
C LEU A 145 16.96 5.68 -57.10
N ALA A 146 17.84 4.84 -56.55
CA ALA A 146 17.63 4.20 -55.26
C ALA A 146 17.51 5.23 -54.14
N THR A 147 18.34 6.27 -54.14
CA THR A 147 18.29 7.37 -53.18
C THR A 147 16.96 8.13 -53.25
N MET A 148 16.47 8.47 -54.45
CA MET A 148 15.21 9.18 -54.62
C MET A 148 14.02 8.29 -54.22
N LYS A 149 14.06 6.99 -54.48
CA LYS A 149 13.06 6.04 -54.00
C LYS A 149 12.98 6.02 -52.47
N ALA A 150 14.12 5.99 -51.80
CA ALA A 150 14.16 6.02 -50.33
C ALA A 150 13.54 7.31 -49.77
N LYS A 151 13.80 8.48 -50.39
CA LYS A 151 13.20 9.75 -49.99
C LYS A 151 11.67 9.78 -50.16
N VAL A 152 11.15 9.19 -51.23
CA VAL A 152 9.69 9.05 -51.43
C VAL A 152 9.08 8.19 -50.33
N GLU A 153 9.70 7.06 -50.00
CA GLU A 153 9.18 6.19 -48.91
C GLU A 153 9.24 6.87 -47.55
N GLU A 154 10.29 7.66 -47.26
CA GLU A 154 10.39 8.47 -46.05
C GLU A 154 9.25 9.53 -45.98
N ALA A 155 9.00 10.27 -47.08
CA ALA A 155 7.89 11.23 -47.12
C ALA A 155 6.52 10.56 -46.94
N LYS A 156 6.29 9.36 -47.52
CA LYS A 156 5.09 8.58 -47.28
C LYS A 156 4.94 8.14 -45.82
N LEU A 157 6.05 7.76 -45.19
CA LEU A 157 6.04 7.40 -43.77
C LEU A 157 5.65 8.61 -42.90
N ALA A 158 6.18 9.80 -43.20
CA ALA A 158 5.83 11.03 -42.51
C ALA A 158 4.32 11.34 -42.59
N ILE A 159 3.70 11.14 -43.77
CA ILE A 159 2.25 11.30 -43.95
C ILE A 159 1.47 10.27 -43.15
N ARG A 160 1.92 9.01 -43.12
CA ARG A 160 1.24 7.98 -42.26
C ARG A 160 1.24 8.34 -40.79
N ARG A 161 2.32 8.97 -40.29
CA ARG A 161 2.45 9.46 -38.91
C ARG A 161 1.54 10.65 -38.59
N ALA A 162 0.94 11.27 -39.57
CA ALA A 162 -0.04 12.33 -39.39
C ALA A 162 -1.39 11.80 -38.89
N THR A 163 -1.66 10.49 -38.97
CA THR A 163 -2.79 9.88 -38.29
C THR A 163 -2.28 9.17 -37.04
N VAL A 164 -2.73 9.62 -35.90
CA VAL A 164 -2.41 9.02 -34.60
C VAL A 164 -3.28 7.81 -34.39
N HIS A 165 -2.68 6.64 -34.24
CA HIS A 165 -3.39 5.38 -34.05
C HIS A 165 -3.21 4.83 -32.64
N ALA A 166 -4.22 4.04 -32.16
CA ALA A 166 -4.12 3.30 -30.92
C ALA A 166 -3.05 2.21 -31.02
N PRO A 167 -1.99 2.20 -30.20
CA PRO A 167 -0.96 1.16 -30.25
C PRO A 167 -1.43 -0.16 -29.61
N THR A 168 -2.46 -0.10 -28.76
CA THR A 168 -3.09 -1.25 -28.07
C THR A 168 -4.59 -1.09 -28.06
N GLY A 169 -5.32 -2.19 -27.87
CA GLY A 169 -6.75 -2.14 -27.56
C GLY A 169 -6.97 -1.75 -26.08
N GLY A 170 -8.13 -1.17 -25.77
CA GLY A 170 -8.50 -0.78 -24.43
C GLY A 170 -9.53 0.32 -24.36
N VAL A 171 -9.64 0.97 -23.20
CA VAL A 171 -10.57 2.08 -22.95
C VAL A 171 -9.78 3.38 -22.81
N VAL A 172 -10.17 4.41 -23.55
CA VAL A 172 -9.60 5.76 -23.43
C VAL A 172 -10.08 6.37 -22.11
N PHE A 173 -9.20 6.59 -21.15
CA PHE A 173 -9.57 7.18 -19.86
C PHE A 173 -9.12 8.65 -19.72
N GLU A 174 -8.22 9.13 -20.58
CA GLU A 174 -7.81 10.52 -20.63
C GLU A 174 -7.58 10.97 -22.08
N ARG A 175 -8.10 12.14 -22.46
CA ARG A 175 -7.91 12.79 -23.75
C ARG A 175 -7.45 14.22 -23.54
N ARG A 176 -6.29 14.55 -24.08
CA ARG A 176 -5.75 15.93 -24.13
C ARG A 176 -5.75 16.49 -25.54
N ALA A 177 -5.94 15.65 -26.56
CA ALA A 177 -6.07 16.08 -27.93
C ALA A 177 -7.30 17.00 -28.09
N LEU A 178 -7.09 18.20 -28.65
CA LEU A 178 -8.14 19.18 -28.94
C LEU A 178 -8.04 19.58 -30.40
N VAL A 179 -9.17 19.63 -31.10
CA VAL A 179 -9.24 20.14 -32.49
C VAL A 179 -8.73 21.59 -32.55
N GLY A 180 -7.83 21.87 -33.46
CA GLY A 180 -7.15 23.16 -33.55
C GLY A 180 -5.94 23.34 -32.64
N GLY A 181 -5.70 22.43 -31.71
CA GLY A 181 -4.52 22.40 -30.86
C GLY A 181 -3.24 22.03 -31.65
N ILE A 182 -2.09 22.21 -31.03
CA ILE A 182 -0.80 21.80 -31.57
C ILE A 182 -0.33 20.54 -30.92
N ALA A 183 -0.05 19.51 -31.70
CA ALA A 183 0.51 18.25 -31.23
C ALA A 183 2.03 18.35 -31.10
N ASN A 184 2.55 17.85 -29.97
CA ASN A 184 3.97 17.73 -29.70
C ASN A 184 4.32 16.31 -29.31
N ALA A 185 5.53 15.86 -29.63
CA ALA A 185 5.99 14.52 -29.29
C ALA A 185 6.23 14.31 -27.75
N THR A 186 6.22 15.38 -26.95
CA THR A 186 6.40 15.35 -25.51
C THR A 186 5.08 15.32 -24.74
N ASP A 187 3.97 15.68 -25.39
CA ASP A 187 2.69 15.86 -24.74
C ASP A 187 1.76 14.67 -25.04
N PRO A 188 1.25 13.96 -24.00
CA PRO A 188 0.30 12.89 -24.21
C PRO A 188 -0.97 13.42 -24.88
N LEU A 189 -1.40 12.81 -25.98
CA LEU A 189 -2.69 13.11 -26.62
C LEU A 189 -3.81 12.27 -26.03
N PHE A 190 -3.52 10.98 -25.74
CA PHE A 190 -4.48 10.05 -25.13
C PHE A 190 -3.77 9.16 -24.12
N ARG A 191 -4.54 8.66 -23.13
CA ARG A 191 -4.16 7.56 -22.28
C ARG A 191 -5.21 6.46 -22.36
N ILE A 192 -4.76 5.24 -22.58
CA ILE A 192 -5.59 4.07 -22.78
C ILE A 192 -5.34 3.07 -21.66
N ALA A 193 -6.39 2.68 -20.95
CA ALA A 193 -6.36 1.53 -20.05
C ALA A 193 -6.43 0.27 -20.93
N ARG A 194 -5.31 -0.45 -21.02
CA ARG A 194 -5.21 -1.64 -21.85
C ARG A 194 -6.23 -2.68 -21.41
N ASP A 195 -6.93 -3.27 -22.38
CA ASP A 195 -7.97 -4.26 -22.20
C ASP A 195 -9.12 -3.83 -21.24
N GLY A 196 -9.12 -2.55 -20.80
CA GLY A 196 -10.08 -2.01 -19.83
C GLY A 196 -9.90 -2.55 -18.41
N GLU A 197 -8.76 -3.20 -18.11
CA GLU A 197 -8.50 -3.75 -16.78
C GLU A 197 -8.12 -2.65 -15.78
N ILE A 198 -8.84 -2.64 -14.64
CA ILE A 198 -8.63 -1.71 -13.54
C ILE A 198 -8.20 -2.49 -12.30
N GLU A 199 -7.20 -1.98 -11.59
CA GLU A 199 -6.69 -2.50 -10.33
C GLU A 199 -6.80 -1.45 -9.21
N GLY A 200 -6.86 -1.93 -7.96
CA GLY A 200 -6.65 -1.08 -6.80
C GLY A 200 -5.15 -0.88 -6.55
N GLU A 201 -4.69 0.35 -6.48
CA GLU A 201 -3.37 0.68 -5.93
C GLU A 201 -3.56 1.15 -4.50
N LEU A 202 -3.27 0.26 -3.55
CA LEU A 202 -3.41 0.52 -2.12
C LEU A 202 -2.08 1.00 -1.54
N ARG A 203 -2.14 1.94 -0.60
CA ARG A 203 -0.97 2.53 0.07
C ARG A 203 -0.79 1.88 1.45
N VAL A 204 0.09 0.89 1.53
CA VAL A 204 0.35 0.13 2.76
C VAL A 204 1.53 0.73 3.51
N PRO A 205 1.37 1.14 4.79
CA PRO A 205 2.47 1.66 5.60
C PRO A 205 3.66 0.71 5.67
N GLU A 206 4.89 1.26 5.70
CA GLU A 206 6.16 0.52 5.71
C GLU A 206 6.18 -0.61 6.76
N GLY A 207 5.71 -0.33 7.99
CA GLY A 207 5.70 -1.31 9.08
C GLY A 207 4.80 -2.53 8.84
N GLN A 208 3.87 -2.48 7.87
CA GLN A 208 2.96 -3.57 7.54
C GLN A 208 3.24 -4.19 6.16
N ALA A 209 3.96 -3.47 5.29
CA ALA A 209 4.20 -3.88 3.91
C ALA A 209 4.88 -5.25 3.79
N ASN A 210 5.82 -5.57 4.69
CA ASN A 210 6.52 -6.86 4.71
C ASN A 210 5.62 -8.05 5.09
N ARG A 211 4.44 -7.79 5.68
CA ARG A 211 3.46 -8.79 6.08
C ARG A 211 2.44 -9.08 4.98
N VAL A 212 2.37 -8.22 3.95
CA VAL A 212 1.51 -8.42 2.78
C VAL A 212 2.22 -9.32 1.79
N LYS A 213 1.55 -10.35 1.30
CA LYS A 213 2.10 -11.26 0.28
C LYS A 213 1.28 -11.23 -1.00
N PRO A 214 1.91 -11.55 -2.15
CA PRO A 214 1.16 -11.89 -3.35
C PRO A 214 0.12 -12.98 -3.07
N ALA A 215 -1.04 -12.87 -3.72
CA ALA A 215 -2.21 -13.71 -3.55
C ALA A 215 -2.95 -13.59 -2.19
N SER A 216 -2.57 -12.68 -1.29
CA SER A 216 -3.41 -12.33 -0.13
C SER A 216 -4.78 -11.83 -0.60
N ASN A 217 -5.84 -12.23 0.10
CA ASN A 217 -7.18 -11.72 -0.16
C ASN A 217 -7.31 -10.27 0.28
N VAL A 218 -8.13 -9.52 -0.45
CA VAL A 218 -8.42 -8.13 -0.13
C VAL A 218 -9.91 -7.87 -0.31
N HIS A 219 -10.55 -7.40 0.74
CA HIS A 219 -11.90 -6.89 0.66
C HIS A 219 -11.87 -5.41 0.29
N LEU A 220 -12.36 -5.09 -0.91
CA LEU A 220 -12.34 -3.74 -1.46
C LEU A 220 -13.70 -3.08 -1.33
N THR A 221 -13.73 -1.85 -0.86
CA THR A 221 -14.93 -1.00 -0.83
C THR A 221 -14.68 0.22 -1.71
N VAL A 222 -15.54 0.39 -2.72
CA VAL A 222 -15.47 1.52 -3.67
C VAL A 222 -16.74 2.36 -3.51
N PRO A 223 -16.66 3.68 -3.31
CA PRO A 223 -17.81 4.55 -3.23
C PRO A 223 -18.69 4.44 -4.50
N GLY A 224 -19.99 4.27 -4.30
CA GLY A 224 -20.93 4.11 -5.40
C GLY A 224 -21.11 2.68 -5.95
N VAL A 225 -20.27 1.73 -5.52
CA VAL A 225 -20.46 0.30 -5.82
C VAL A 225 -21.08 -0.38 -4.60
N GLN A 226 -22.17 -1.12 -4.81
CA GLN A 226 -22.83 -1.84 -3.72
C GLN A 226 -22.04 -3.08 -3.31
N GLY A 227 -21.87 -3.27 -2.01
CA GLY A 227 -21.17 -4.42 -1.44
C GLY A 227 -19.66 -4.27 -1.43
N SER A 228 -18.98 -5.34 -0.99
CA SER A 228 -17.54 -5.47 -1.01
C SER A 228 -17.10 -6.32 -2.20
N LEU A 229 -16.08 -5.87 -2.90
CA LEU A 229 -15.45 -6.63 -3.99
C LEU A 229 -14.31 -7.46 -3.41
N LEU A 230 -14.26 -8.74 -3.77
CA LEU A 230 -13.14 -9.59 -3.40
C LEU A 230 -12.03 -9.46 -4.45
N GLY A 231 -10.89 -8.98 -4.06
CA GLY A 231 -9.69 -8.88 -4.88
C GLY A 231 -8.56 -9.74 -4.31
N SER A 232 -7.45 -9.79 -5.02
CA SER A 232 -6.23 -10.45 -4.56
C SER A 232 -5.00 -9.59 -4.83
N VAL A 233 -4.04 -9.61 -3.91
CA VAL A 233 -2.76 -8.91 -4.09
C VAL A 233 -2.00 -9.53 -5.26
N ARG A 234 -1.79 -8.75 -6.32
CA ARG A 234 -0.95 -9.17 -7.46
C ARG A 234 0.52 -8.84 -7.25
N LEU A 235 0.79 -7.65 -6.74
CA LEU A 235 2.15 -7.13 -6.61
C LEU A 235 2.26 -6.25 -5.35
N VAL A 236 3.32 -6.47 -4.59
CA VAL A 236 3.78 -5.54 -3.54
C VAL A 236 5.01 -4.83 -4.07
N SER A 237 4.98 -3.50 -4.17
CA SER A 237 6.13 -2.72 -4.62
C SER A 237 7.30 -2.90 -3.65
N PRO A 238 8.50 -3.21 -4.13
CA PRO A 238 9.69 -3.24 -3.29
C PRO A 238 10.18 -1.83 -2.89
N ARG A 239 9.57 -0.79 -3.45
CA ARG A 239 9.90 0.61 -3.19
C ARG A 239 8.92 1.21 -2.19
N ILE A 240 9.45 1.83 -1.15
CA ILE A 240 8.70 2.71 -0.25
C ILE A 240 8.76 4.13 -0.82
N ASP A 241 7.62 4.77 -0.94
CA ASP A 241 7.54 6.17 -1.32
C ASP A 241 7.91 7.05 -0.11
N ALA A 242 8.83 7.98 -0.32
CA ALA A 242 9.35 8.82 0.76
C ALA A 242 8.33 9.86 1.26
N SER A 243 7.33 10.20 0.44
CA SER A 243 6.35 11.24 0.76
C SER A 243 5.33 10.80 1.82
N ASP A 244 4.92 9.53 1.80
CA ASP A 244 3.90 8.98 2.70
C ASP A 244 4.39 7.74 3.48
N ARG A 245 5.64 7.31 3.28
CA ARG A 245 6.23 6.11 3.87
C ARG A 245 5.40 4.86 3.67
N ALA A 246 4.85 4.69 2.47
CA ALA A 246 4.01 3.56 2.11
C ALA A 246 4.56 2.80 0.90
N ALA A 247 4.28 1.51 0.86
CA ALA A 247 4.45 0.68 -0.33
C ALA A 247 3.16 0.70 -1.16
N ALA A 248 3.30 0.78 -2.48
CA ALA A 248 2.18 0.57 -3.38
C ALA A 248 1.89 -0.94 -3.51
N VAL A 249 0.68 -1.34 -3.21
CA VAL A 249 0.19 -2.71 -3.37
C VAL A 249 -0.86 -2.73 -4.45
N ARG A 250 -0.61 -3.50 -5.51
CA ARG A 250 -1.54 -3.68 -6.63
C ARG A 250 -2.46 -4.85 -6.37
N VAL A 251 -3.76 -4.59 -6.43
CA VAL A 251 -4.81 -5.57 -6.15
C VAL A 251 -5.65 -5.76 -7.41
N THR A 252 -5.69 -6.98 -7.92
CA THR A 252 -6.54 -7.36 -9.05
C THR A 252 -8.00 -7.41 -8.60
N ILE A 253 -8.87 -6.81 -9.39
CA ILE A 253 -10.32 -6.80 -9.18
C ILE A 253 -10.96 -7.62 -10.31
N PRO A 254 -11.63 -8.75 -10.03
CA PRO A 254 -12.15 -9.65 -11.08
C PRO A 254 -13.21 -9.03 -11.99
N SER A 255 -13.92 -8.00 -11.53
CA SER A 255 -14.92 -7.29 -12.31
C SER A 255 -14.68 -5.79 -12.22
N ALA A 256 -14.39 -5.18 -13.36
CA ALA A 256 -14.17 -3.75 -13.48
C ALA A 256 -15.46 -2.95 -13.77
N GLN A 257 -16.64 -3.59 -13.80
CA GLN A 257 -17.90 -2.92 -14.11
C GLN A 257 -18.23 -1.83 -13.09
N GLY A 258 -18.42 -0.60 -13.57
CA GLY A 258 -18.72 0.55 -12.74
C GLY A 258 -17.52 1.19 -12.03
N LEU A 259 -16.30 0.66 -12.23
CA LEU A 259 -15.08 1.24 -11.69
C LEU A 259 -14.56 2.33 -12.64
N MET A 260 -14.08 3.42 -12.05
CA MET A 260 -13.49 4.55 -12.79
C MET A 260 -12.03 4.72 -12.39
N VAL A 261 -11.16 4.92 -13.38
CA VAL A 261 -9.75 5.28 -13.14
C VAL A 261 -9.69 6.59 -12.33
N GLY A 262 -8.83 6.64 -11.33
CA GLY A 262 -8.72 7.77 -10.40
C GLY A 262 -9.72 7.71 -9.23
N GLY A 263 -10.66 6.75 -9.23
CA GLY A 263 -11.62 6.57 -8.14
C GLY A 263 -10.93 6.16 -6.83
N PHE A 264 -11.51 6.55 -5.70
CA PHE A 264 -11.06 6.13 -4.37
C PHE A 264 -11.43 4.66 -4.12
N VAL A 265 -10.56 3.94 -3.44
CA VAL A 265 -10.81 2.58 -2.98
C VAL A 265 -10.26 2.39 -1.57
N HIS A 266 -11.04 1.74 -0.72
CA HIS A 266 -10.57 1.24 0.58
C HIS A 266 -10.39 -0.26 0.49
N GLY A 267 -9.25 -0.78 0.94
CA GLY A 267 -8.93 -2.20 0.94
C GLY A 267 -8.64 -2.70 2.36
N ASP A 268 -9.25 -3.79 2.74
CA ASP A 268 -8.92 -4.55 3.94
C ASP A 268 -8.14 -5.80 3.53
N ILE A 269 -6.82 -5.76 3.73
CA ILE A 269 -5.88 -6.79 3.27
C ILE A 269 -5.68 -7.82 4.37
N GLU A 270 -5.87 -9.10 4.06
CA GLU A 270 -5.45 -10.20 4.92
C GLU A 270 -3.93 -10.30 4.97
N LEU A 271 -3.38 -10.20 6.18
CA LEU A 271 -1.94 -10.34 6.42
C LEU A 271 -1.59 -11.82 6.65
N ASN A 272 -0.29 -12.13 6.60
CA ASN A 272 0.16 -13.47 6.91
C ASN A 272 -0.36 -13.95 8.27
N PRO A 273 -0.88 -15.19 8.35
CA PRO A 273 -1.29 -15.77 9.60
C PRO A 273 -0.11 -15.88 10.56
N VAL A 274 -0.36 -15.56 11.83
CA VAL A 274 0.61 -15.74 12.91
C VAL A 274 0.10 -16.89 13.79
N THR A 275 0.95 -17.89 14.00
CA THR A 275 0.66 -19.02 14.88
C THR A 275 1.57 -18.95 16.09
N ALA A 276 1.00 -18.83 17.27
CA ALA A 276 1.70 -18.80 18.55
C ALA A 276 0.79 -19.28 19.68
N LEU A 277 1.32 -19.31 20.91
CA LEU A 277 0.51 -19.57 22.07
C LEU A 277 -0.38 -18.36 22.37
N ALA A 278 -1.68 -18.62 22.55
CA ALA A 278 -2.70 -17.62 22.82
C ALA A 278 -3.07 -17.62 24.30
N VAL A 279 -3.22 -16.43 24.84
CA VAL A 279 -3.80 -16.18 26.17
C VAL A 279 -4.93 -15.16 26.03
N PRO A 280 -5.89 -15.11 26.96
CA PRO A 280 -6.87 -14.02 26.96
C PRO A 280 -6.16 -12.66 27.04
N ALA A 281 -6.58 -11.71 26.22
CA ALA A 281 -5.99 -10.38 26.18
C ALA A 281 -6.04 -9.67 27.55
N THR A 282 -7.05 -10.02 28.36
CA THR A 282 -7.23 -9.54 29.74
C THR A 282 -6.20 -10.07 30.73
N ALA A 283 -5.46 -11.13 30.37
CA ALA A 283 -4.38 -11.67 31.18
C ALA A 283 -3.09 -10.86 31.10
N ILE A 284 -2.90 -10.10 29.99
CA ILE A 284 -1.67 -9.34 29.76
C ILE A 284 -1.72 -8.04 30.54
N GLN A 285 -0.69 -7.83 31.36
CA GLN A 285 -0.43 -6.55 32.02
C GLN A 285 0.85 -5.92 31.49
N ARG A 286 1.00 -4.62 31.75
CA ARG A 286 2.20 -3.86 31.39
C ARG A 286 2.62 -3.02 32.57
N ASP A 287 3.92 -2.99 32.81
CA ASP A 287 4.59 -2.14 33.79
C ASP A 287 5.83 -1.47 33.17
N GLY A 288 6.68 -0.87 34.00
CA GLY A 288 7.93 -0.23 33.55
C GLY A 288 8.97 -1.21 32.98
N GLU A 289 8.83 -2.51 33.21
CA GLU A 289 9.74 -3.55 32.73
C GLU A 289 9.21 -4.24 31.45
N GLY A 290 7.95 -3.98 31.07
CA GLY A 290 7.35 -4.53 29.85
C GLY A 290 6.03 -5.26 30.07
N ALA A 291 5.65 -6.09 29.09
CA ALA A 291 4.43 -6.89 29.18
C ALA A 291 4.69 -8.20 29.98
N PHE A 292 3.71 -8.60 30.78
CA PHE A 292 3.80 -9.81 31.57
C PHE A 292 2.40 -10.42 31.80
N VAL A 293 2.38 -11.68 32.21
CA VAL A 293 1.19 -12.37 32.73
C VAL A 293 1.46 -12.84 34.15
N TRP A 294 0.39 -13.03 34.94
CA TRP A 294 0.50 -13.70 36.20
C TRP A 294 0.38 -15.20 35.99
N GLU A 295 1.44 -15.92 36.33
CA GLU A 295 1.49 -17.38 36.41
C GLU A 295 1.10 -17.82 37.84
N VAL A 296 0.36 -18.90 37.97
CA VAL A 296 0.13 -19.57 39.28
C VAL A 296 0.94 -20.85 39.31
N ASP A 297 1.94 -20.89 40.18
CA ASP A 297 2.84 -22.05 40.34
C ASP A 297 2.13 -23.29 40.94
N ALA A 298 2.86 -24.39 41.03
CA ALA A 298 2.32 -25.63 41.61
C ALA A 298 1.93 -25.50 43.11
N SER A 299 2.46 -24.50 43.80
CA SER A 299 2.19 -24.20 45.22
C SER A 299 1.08 -23.15 45.38
N ASN A 300 0.39 -22.77 44.30
CA ASN A 300 -0.65 -21.74 44.24
C ASN A 300 -0.16 -20.31 44.60
N HIS A 301 1.10 -20.02 44.36
CA HIS A 301 1.61 -18.66 44.46
C HIS A 301 1.65 -18.00 43.09
N VAL A 302 1.41 -16.71 43.10
CA VAL A 302 1.44 -15.87 41.88
C VAL A 302 2.85 -15.47 41.58
N VAL A 303 3.31 -15.74 40.34
CA VAL A 303 4.63 -15.40 39.84
C VAL A 303 4.48 -14.50 38.60
N ARG A 304 5.31 -13.48 38.51
CA ARG A 304 5.39 -12.61 37.32
C ARG A 304 6.12 -13.33 36.20
N HIS A 305 5.45 -13.53 35.08
CA HIS A 305 6.05 -14.17 33.89
C HIS A 305 6.08 -13.18 32.73
N ALA A 306 7.28 -12.77 32.31
CA ALA A 306 7.47 -11.80 31.21
C ALA A 306 7.04 -12.42 29.88
N VAL A 307 6.32 -11.66 29.05
CA VAL A 307 5.84 -12.10 27.75
C VAL A 307 6.06 -11.04 26.69
N THR A 308 6.18 -11.47 25.44
CA THR A 308 6.21 -10.57 24.28
C THR A 308 4.90 -10.74 23.49
N PRO A 309 3.96 -9.79 23.57
CA PRO A 309 2.76 -9.84 22.75
C PRO A 309 3.09 -9.65 21.29
N LEU A 310 2.64 -10.58 20.43
CA LEU A 310 2.84 -10.55 18.97
C LEU A 310 1.64 -9.92 18.26
N LEU A 311 0.43 -10.35 18.62
CA LEU A 311 -0.82 -9.95 17.99
C LEU A 311 -1.98 -10.10 18.97
N GLN A 312 -2.91 -9.15 18.94
CA GLN A 312 -4.13 -9.21 19.77
C GLN A 312 -5.36 -9.03 18.88
N ARG A 313 -6.30 -10.00 18.95
CA ARG A 313 -7.55 -9.97 18.21
C ARG A 313 -8.62 -10.83 18.90
N ASP A 314 -9.87 -10.42 18.75
CA ASP A 314 -11.07 -11.16 19.23
C ASP A 314 -10.97 -11.60 20.71
N GLY A 315 -10.39 -10.74 21.55
CA GLY A 315 -10.24 -11.00 22.98
C GLY A 315 -9.08 -11.93 23.36
N MET A 316 -8.34 -12.45 22.37
CA MET A 316 -7.15 -13.27 22.54
C MET A 316 -5.88 -12.50 22.16
N ALA A 317 -4.77 -12.85 22.77
CA ALA A 317 -3.46 -12.33 22.43
C ALA A 317 -2.48 -13.48 22.19
N LEU A 318 -1.83 -13.47 21.05
CA LEU A 318 -0.69 -14.33 20.75
C LEU A 318 0.54 -13.79 21.46
N VAL A 319 1.24 -14.65 22.17
CA VAL A 319 2.41 -14.25 22.96
C VAL A 319 3.57 -15.23 22.77
N GLU A 320 4.77 -14.70 22.90
CA GLU A 320 6.00 -15.47 23.08
C GLU A 320 6.45 -15.40 24.53
N GLY A 321 7.23 -16.40 24.97
CA GLY A 321 7.79 -16.47 26.30
C GLY A 321 6.96 -17.27 27.29
N VAL A 322 5.85 -17.92 26.88
CA VAL A 322 5.04 -18.81 27.72
C VAL A 322 5.21 -20.27 27.29
N ALA A 323 4.98 -21.19 28.22
CA ALA A 323 4.88 -22.62 27.94
C ALA A 323 3.42 -23.08 27.93
N PRO A 324 3.07 -24.16 27.20
CA PRO A 324 1.67 -24.61 27.07
C PRO A 324 1.03 -25.10 28.39
N ASP A 325 1.86 -25.51 29.34
CA ASP A 325 1.47 -26.08 30.66
C ASP A 325 1.36 -25.00 31.76
N LEU A 326 1.68 -23.73 31.46
CA LEU A 326 1.55 -22.63 32.38
C LEU A 326 0.10 -22.38 32.75
N ARG A 327 -0.17 -22.16 34.05
CA ARG A 327 -1.46 -21.70 34.54
C ARG A 327 -1.49 -20.18 34.61
N VAL A 328 -2.06 -19.55 33.61
CA VAL A 328 -2.13 -18.09 33.49
C VAL A 328 -3.42 -17.55 34.05
N VAL A 329 -3.36 -16.51 34.88
CA VAL A 329 -4.52 -15.81 35.40
C VAL A 329 -5.28 -15.11 34.26
N GLN A 330 -6.53 -15.53 34.02
CA GLN A 330 -7.34 -15.07 32.88
C GLN A 330 -7.65 -13.57 32.93
N ARG A 331 -7.90 -13.04 34.10
CA ARG A 331 -8.16 -11.61 34.34
C ARG A 331 -7.35 -11.14 35.52
N ALA A 332 -6.30 -10.43 35.25
CA ALA A 332 -5.44 -9.88 36.27
C ALA A 332 -6.05 -8.56 36.81
N GLY A 333 -6.54 -8.60 38.03
CA GLY A 333 -6.95 -7.38 38.73
C GLY A 333 -5.76 -6.68 39.41
N THR A 334 -5.92 -5.41 39.75
CA THR A 334 -4.91 -4.59 40.45
C THR A 334 -4.57 -5.05 41.87
N LEU A 335 -5.27 -6.04 42.37
CA LEU A 335 -5.14 -6.57 43.74
C LEU A 335 -4.10 -7.69 43.85
N ILE A 336 -3.63 -8.26 42.73
CA ILE A 336 -2.72 -9.41 42.73
C ILE A 336 -1.27 -8.89 42.69
N ARG A 337 -0.43 -9.47 43.56
CA ARG A 337 1.01 -9.17 43.66
C ARG A 337 1.83 -10.45 43.59
N ALA A 338 3.06 -10.33 43.13
CA ALA A 338 4.01 -11.44 43.17
C ALA A 338 4.14 -12.01 44.58
N GLY A 339 4.06 -13.34 44.70
CA GLY A 339 4.12 -14.08 45.99
C GLY A 339 2.78 -14.21 46.70
N ASP A 340 1.68 -13.68 46.20
CA ASP A 340 0.38 -13.89 46.82
C ASP A 340 -0.07 -15.34 46.66
N PHE A 341 -0.65 -15.91 47.73
CA PHE A 341 -1.29 -17.21 47.68
C PHE A 341 -2.74 -17.06 47.19
N VAL A 342 -3.12 -17.80 46.17
CA VAL A 342 -4.44 -17.70 45.53
C VAL A 342 -5.14 -19.05 45.46
N LYS A 343 -6.45 -19.03 45.42
CA LYS A 343 -7.26 -20.20 45.09
C LYS A 343 -7.60 -20.20 43.62
N THR A 344 -7.21 -21.25 42.92
CA THR A 344 -7.45 -21.36 41.47
C THR A 344 -8.84 -21.93 41.19
N VAL A 345 -9.48 -21.36 40.16
CA VAL A 345 -10.70 -21.87 39.53
C VAL A 345 -10.40 -22.01 38.06
N GLU A 346 -10.59 -23.18 37.48
CA GLU A 346 -10.38 -23.36 36.05
C GLU A 346 -11.46 -22.63 35.24
N ALA A 347 -11.06 -21.99 34.16
CA ALA A 347 -11.99 -21.41 33.18
C ALA A 347 -12.76 -22.55 32.50
N ARG A 348 -14.09 -22.45 32.50
CA ARG A 348 -14.94 -23.39 31.74
C ARG A 348 -15.00 -23.04 30.27
#